data_9b9af15203a2417fae64892391838ad9
#
_entry.id   9b9af15203a2417fae64892391838ad9
#
_cell.length_a   1.000
_cell.length_b   1.000
_cell.length_c   1.000
_cell.angle_alpha   90.00
_cell.angle_beta   90.00
_cell.angle_gamma   90.00
#
_symmetry.space_group_name_H-M   'P 1'
#
loop_
_entity.id
_entity.type
_entity.pdbx_description
1 polymer ?
#
loop_
_entity_poly.entity_id
_entity_poly.type
_entity_poly.pdbx_seq_one_letter_code
_entity_poly.pdbx_strand_id
1 'polypeptide(L)'
;MSEIRVNNIIGEDGTSAPAFTAGLNVTGVTTSTSFSGALTGDVTGNLSGNITGAASTAAVLGINTTSLNSTKLYVAGNSASEVVTLTDGATITPDFSTGNNFTVTLGGNRTLANPTNATVGQSGVLYIVQDGTGSRTLGVGTHWHFPAGTAPTLTTTANAVDVFAFSVRSSTSVVANAILDVKVTA
;
A
#
# COMPACT_ATOMS: atom_id res chain seq x y z
N MET A 1 18.62 -12.87 -48.90
CA MET A 1 18.61 -11.92 -47.78
C MET A 1 19.57 -10.80 -48.12
N SER A 2 19.14 -9.53 -48.12
CA SER A 2 20.03 -8.42 -48.35
C SER A 2 20.57 -7.91 -46.99
N GLU A 3 21.86 -7.78 -46.87
CA GLU A 3 22.52 -7.28 -45.66
C GLU A 3 23.36 -6.03 -46.04
N ILE A 4 23.23 -4.98 -45.22
CA ILE A 4 24.09 -3.77 -45.36
C ILE A 4 24.99 -3.73 -44.13
N ARG A 5 26.28 -3.79 -44.33
CA ARG A 5 27.28 -3.67 -43.26
C ARG A 5 27.97 -2.31 -43.38
N VAL A 6 27.75 -1.45 -42.40
CA VAL A 6 28.33 -0.11 -42.36
C VAL A 6 28.86 0.20 -40.96
N ASN A 7 29.93 0.98 -40.89
CA ASN A 7 30.48 1.41 -39.60
C ASN A 7 29.76 2.66 -39.07
N ASN A 8 29.13 3.43 -39.96
CA ASN A 8 28.41 4.64 -39.57
C ASN A 8 27.27 4.92 -40.55
N ILE A 9 26.15 5.37 -40.01
CA ILE A 9 25.00 5.85 -40.78
C ILE A 9 24.77 7.30 -40.35
N ILE A 10 24.91 8.23 -41.31
CA ILE A 10 24.70 9.67 -41.12
C ILE A 10 23.61 10.14 -42.08
N GLY A 11 23.01 11.29 -41.82
CA GLY A 11 22.06 11.91 -42.73
C GLY A 11 22.70 12.30 -44.04
N GLU A 12 21.93 12.54 -45.08
CA GLU A 12 22.39 12.85 -46.45
C GLU A 12 23.29 14.10 -46.50
N ASP A 13 23.03 15.06 -45.61
CA ASP A 13 23.84 16.29 -45.50
C ASP A 13 25.17 16.11 -44.71
N GLY A 14 25.45 14.90 -44.21
CA GLY A 14 26.63 14.58 -43.42
C GLY A 14 26.62 15.14 -41.99
N THR A 15 25.58 15.85 -41.58
CA THR A 15 25.48 16.54 -40.29
C THR A 15 24.21 16.20 -39.50
N SER A 16 23.11 15.89 -40.22
CA SER A 16 21.84 15.51 -39.60
C SER A 16 21.79 14.03 -39.18
N ALA A 17 20.87 13.70 -38.28
CA ALA A 17 20.58 12.31 -37.97
C ALA A 17 19.85 11.64 -39.15
N PRO A 18 20.09 10.34 -39.42
CA PRO A 18 19.35 9.62 -40.47
C PRO A 18 17.87 9.50 -40.05
N ALA A 19 16.96 9.68 -41.00
CA ALA A 19 15.52 9.55 -40.80
C ALA A 19 15.04 8.16 -41.22
N PHE A 20 14.38 7.44 -40.30
CA PHE A 20 13.76 6.15 -40.54
C PHE A 20 12.22 6.33 -40.54
N THR A 21 11.65 6.66 -41.70
CA THR A 21 10.22 6.99 -41.81
C THR A 21 9.29 5.81 -41.55
N ALA A 22 9.78 4.56 -41.73
CA ALA A 22 9.04 3.32 -41.45
C ALA A 22 9.44 2.67 -40.10
N GLY A 23 10.22 3.38 -39.28
CA GLY A 23 10.74 2.85 -38.02
C GLY A 23 12.06 2.08 -38.13
N LEU A 24 12.68 1.82 -37.00
CA LEU A 24 13.91 1.05 -36.84
C LEU A 24 13.68 -0.11 -35.89
N ASN A 25 13.91 -1.35 -36.37
CA ASN A 25 13.89 -2.55 -35.52
C ASN A 25 15.34 -2.89 -35.13
N VAL A 26 15.63 -2.81 -33.82
CA VAL A 26 16.94 -3.16 -33.26
C VAL A 26 16.79 -4.42 -32.41
N THR A 27 17.40 -5.52 -32.85
CA THR A 27 17.42 -6.79 -32.10
C THR A 27 18.66 -6.91 -31.19
N GLY A 28 19.24 -5.81 -30.78
CA GLY A 28 20.43 -5.75 -29.96
C GLY A 28 20.39 -4.58 -28.97
N VAL A 29 21.58 -4.13 -28.58
CA VAL A 29 21.73 -3.00 -27.66
C VAL A 29 21.75 -1.70 -28.48
N THR A 30 20.88 -0.75 -28.09
CA THR A 30 20.96 0.63 -28.60
C THR A 30 21.64 1.50 -27.54
N THR A 31 22.76 2.10 -27.87
CA THR A 31 23.44 3.08 -27.03
C THR A 31 23.20 4.47 -27.59
N SER A 32 22.68 5.38 -26.81
CA SER A 32 22.45 6.76 -27.19
C SER A 32 22.74 7.69 -26.00
N THR A 33 23.21 8.88 -26.28
CA THR A 33 23.38 9.94 -25.27
C THR A 33 22.06 10.54 -24.85
N SER A 34 21.02 10.44 -25.69
CA SER A 34 19.64 10.86 -25.36
C SER A 34 18.63 10.16 -26.27
N PHE A 35 17.46 9.86 -25.71
CA PHE A 35 16.26 9.50 -26.44
C PHE A 35 15.24 10.63 -26.28
N SER A 36 14.75 11.18 -27.39
CA SER A 36 13.70 12.19 -27.39
C SER A 36 12.49 11.66 -28.14
N GLY A 37 11.38 11.53 -27.44
CA GLY A 37 10.13 11.02 -28.00
C GLY A 37 9.29 10.23 -26.99
N ALA A 38 8.10 9.82 -27.38
CA ALA A 38 7.25 8.93 -26.58
C ALA A 38 7.78 7.49 -26.66
N LEU A 39 7.97 6.84 -25.51
CA LEU A 39 8.20 5.40 -25.41
C LEU A 39 6.84 4.71 -25.19
N THR A 40 6.38 3.97 -26.21
CA THR A 40 5.15 3.18 -26.12
C THR A 40 5.50 1.70 -26.02
N GLY A 41 5.09 1.05 -24.93
CA GLY A 41 5.37 -0.36 -24.65
C GLY A 41 5.95 -0.59 -23.27
N ASP A 42 6.23 -1.86 -22.96
CA ASP A 42 6.78 -2.24 -21.67
C ASP A 42 8.27 -1.95 -21.58
N VAL A 43 8.71 -1.31 -20.50
CA VAL A 43 10.12 -1.19 -20.15
C VAL A 43 10.46 -2.30 -19.16
N THR A 44 11.09 -3.37 -19.65
CA THR A 44 11.60 -4.43 -18.79
C THR A 44 13.10 -4.21 -18.53
N GLY A 45 13.45 -3.95 -17.27
CA GLY A 45 14.83 -3.71 -16.85
C GLY A 45 14.96 -2.59 -15.83
N ASN A 46 16.21 -2.27 -15.48
CA ASN A 46 16.49 -1.19 -14.54
C ASN A 46 16.43 0.17 -15.23
N LEU A 47 15.55 1.05 -14.75
CA LEU A 47 15.56 2.46 -15.11
C LEU A 47 16.45 3.20 -14.11
N SER A 48 17.66 3.59 -14.52
CA SER A 48 18.60 4.32 -13.68
C SER A 48 18.57 5.79 -14.07
N GLY A 49 18.09 6.66 -13.20
CA GLY A 49 17.97 8.10 -13.43
C GLY A 49 16.71 8.71 -12.82
N ASN A 50 16.53 10.02 -13.00
CA ASN A 50 15.35 10.71 -12.54
C ASN A 50 14.20 10.54 -13.54
N ILE A 51 13.06 10.03 -13.07
CA ILE A 51 11.82 10.09 -13.83
C ILE A 51 11.16 11.44 -13.52
N THR A 52 11.42 12.44 -14.35
CA THR A 52 10.74 13.73 -14.28
C THR A 52 9.56 13.72 -15.24
N GLY A 53 8.37 13.46 -14.70
CA GLY A 53 7.12 13.43 -15.46
C GLY A 53 5.98 12.89 -14.61
N ALA A 54 4.75 13.27 -14.93
CA ALA A 54 3.59 12.70 -14.28
C ALA A 54 3.29 11.33 -14.89
N ALA A 55 3.32 10.26 -14.08
CA ALA A 55 2.55 9.07 -14.40
C ALA A 55 1.06 9.44 -14.21
N SER A 56 0.42 9.94 -15.27
CA SER A 56 -0.95 10.47 -15.18
C SER A 56 -2.02 9.39 -14.98
N THR A 57 -1.65 8.13 -15.13
CA THR A 57 -2.52 6.98 -14.87
C THR A 57 -1.70 5.73 -14.56
N ALA A 58 -0.98 5.72 -13.43
CA ALA A 58 -0.49 4.45 -12.93
C ALA A 58 -1.66 3.74 -12.23
N ALA A 59 -2.17 2.67 -12.80
CA ALA A 59 -3.18 1.83 -12.16
C ALA A 59 -2.62 1.22 -10.85
N VAL A 60 -1.30 0.98 -10.78
CA VAL A 60 -0.58 0.57 -9.58
C VAL A 60 0.85 1.11 -9.64
N LEU A 61 1.26 1.92 -8.66
CA LEU A 61 2.67 2.20 -8.41
C LEU A 61 3.16 1.22 -7.32
N GLY A 62 3.67 0.09 -7.74
CA GLY A 62 4.34 -0.85 -6.83
C GLY A 62 5.73 -0.33 -6.48
N ILE A 63 5.91 0.17 -5.25
CA ILE A 63 7.24 0.43 -4.69
C ILE A 63 7.63 -0.80 -3.87
N ASN A 64 8.09 -1.84 -4.56
CA ASN A 64 8.64 -3.03 -3.92
C ASN A 64 10.16 -2.94 -3.96
N THR A 65 10.75 -2.29 -2.98
CA THR A 65 12.20 -2.19 -2.89
C THR A 65 12.70 -2.84 -1.62
N THR A 66 13.77 -3.63 -1.73
CA THR A 66 14.51 -4.15 -0.60
C THR A 66 15.30 -3.05 0.13
N SER A 67 15.39 -1.85 -0.44
CA SER A 67 16.08 -0.71 0.14
C SER A 67 15.63 0.60 -0.50
N LEU A 68 14.77 1.35 0.18
CA LEU A 68 14.70 2.80 0.03
C LEU A 68 15.82 3.39 0.90
N ASN A 69 17.07 3.33 0.41
CA ASN A 69 18.20 3.85 1.13
C ASN A 69 18.03 5.37 1.33
N SER A 70 17.71 5.79 2.54
CA SER A 70 17.57 7.17 3.02
C SER A 70 16.51 8.05 2.33
N THR A 71 15.58 7.48 1.56
CA THR A 71 14.59 8.27 0.82
C THR A 71 13.22 8.16 1.47
N LYS A 72 12.62 9.31 1.74
CA LYS A 72 11.24 9.40 2.23
C LYS A 72 10.29 9.24 1.04
N LEU A 73 9.23 8.43 1.20
CA LEU A 73 8.08 8.56 0.32
C LEU A 73 7.36 9.86 0.66
N TYR A 74 7.49 10.86 -0.18
CA TYR A 74 6.79 12.14 -0.04
C TYR A 74 5.54 12.12 -0.92
N VAL A 75 4.36 12.15 -0.28
CA VAL A 75 3.08 12.31 -0.95
C VAL A 75 2.61 13.74 -0.72
N ALA A 76 2.67 14.58 -1.77
CA ALA A 76 2.28 15.99 -1.70
C ALA A 76 0.75 16.23 -1.71
N GLY A 77 -0.04 15.19 -1.50
CA GLY A 77 -1.50 15.23 -1.50
C GLY A 77 -2.07 14.27 -0.47
N ASN A 78 -3.35 13.94 -0.62
CA ASN A 78 -4.01 12.97 0.23
C ASN A 78 -3.49 11.55 -0.06
N SER A 79 -3.15 10.82 1.01
CA SER A 79 -2.93 9.38 0.97
C SER A 79 -4.09 8.71 1.71
N ALA A 80 -4.93 7.98 1.01
CA ALA A 80 -6.01 7.21 1.62
C ALA A 80 -5.66 5.72 1.59
N SER A 81 -5.73 5.07 2.75
CA SER A 81 -5.68 3.61 2.84
C SER A 81 -7.10 3.06 2.87
N GLU A 82 -7.31 1.97 2.18
CA GLU A 82 -8.60 1.26 2.22
C GLU A 82 -8.94 0.83 3.66
N VAL A 83 -10.24 0.80 3.97
CA VAL A 83 -10.75 0.21 5.21
C VAL A 83 -11.25 -1.20 4.89
N VAL A 84 -10.49 -2.19 5.31
CA VAL A 84 -10.79 -3.61 5.07
C VAL A 84 -11.87 -4.08 6.04
N THR A 85 -12.96 -4.65 5.52
CA THR A 85 -14.00 -5.24 6.36
C THR A 85 -13.60 -6.65 6.78
N LEU A 86 -13.46 -6.86 8.10
CA LEU A 86 -13.20 -8.18 8.67
C LEU A 86 -14.50 -8.99 8.75
N THR A 87 -14.38 -10.28 8.51
CA THR A 87 -15.51 -11.21 8.66
C THR A 87 -15.83 -11.39 10.15
N ASP A 88 -17.08 -11.15 10.54
CA ASP A 88 -17.55 -11.44 11.90
C ASP A 88 -17.62 -12.96 12.14
N GLY A 89 -17.19 -13.37 13.32
CA GLY A 89 -17.18 -14.77 13.74
C GLY A 89 -16.78 -14.89 15.20
N ALA A 90 -16.87 -16.08 15.80
CA ALA A 90 -16.49 -16.31 17.19
C ALA A 90 -15.04 -15.81 17.45
N THR A 91 -14.18 -15.98 16.47
CA THR A 91 -12.81 -15.45 16.45
C THR A 91 -12.59 -14.63 15.19
N ILE A 92 -12.13 -13.39 15.35
CA ILE A 92 -11.84 -12.44 14.29
C ILE A 92 -10.32 -12.32 14.19
N THR A 93 -9.74 -12.72 13.05
CA THR A 93 -8.29 -12.68 12.83
C THR A 93 -7.97 -11.65 11.76
N PRO A 94 -7.43 -10.46 12.11
CA PRO A 94 -7.00 -9.49 11.12
C PRO A 94 -5.76 -9.99 10.37
N ASP A 95 -5.78 -9.89 9.04
CA ASP A 95 -4.59 -10.08 8.21
C ASP A 95 -4.00 -8.71 7.87
N PHE A 96 -2.89 -8.37 8.51
CA PHE A 96 -2.23 -7.07 8.35
C PHE A 96 -1.53 -6.89 7.00
N SER A 97 -1.42 -7.95 6.18
CA SER A 97 -0.97 -7.81 4.79
C SER A 97 -2.02 -7.18 3.88
N THR A 98 -3.30 -7.19 4.28
CA THR A 98 -4.41 -6.69 3.46
C THR A 98 -4.66 -5.19 3.60
N GLY A 99 -4.14 -4.55 4.64
CA GLY A 99 -4.30 -3.11 4.85
C GLY A 99 -3.85 -2.63 6.22
N ASN A 100 -4.05 -1.34 6.45
CA ASN A 100 -3.74 -0.67 7.72
C ASN A 100 -5.00 -0.32 8.51
N ASN A 101 -6.14 -0.17 7.84
CA ASN A 101 -7.40 0.19 8.47
C ASN A 101 -8.40 -0.94 8.32
N PHE A 102 -9.07 -1.27 9.38
CA PHE A 102 -10.01 -2.39 9.44
C PHE A 102 -11.32 -1.95 10.07
N THR A 103 -12.39 -2.66 9.74
CA THR A 103 -13.69 -2.50 10.40
C THR A 103 -14.35 -3.85 10.62
N VAL A 104 -15.10 -3.99 11.70
CA VAL A 104 -15.93 -5.16 11.97
C VAL A 104 -17.18 -4.76 12.74
N THR A 105 -18.32 -5.34 12.37
CA THR A 105 -19.56 -5.25 13.15
C THR A 105 -19.72 -6.54 13.94
N LEU A 106 -19.80 -6.44 15.26
CA LEU A 106 -19.92 -7.57 16.17
C LEU A 106 -21.36 -8.09 16.22
N GLY A 107 -21.62 -9.24 15.63
CA GLY A 107 -22.92 -9.93 15.74
C GLY A 107 -23.07 -10.79 17.01
N GLY A 108 -22.11 -10.74 17.92
CA GLY A 108 -22.10 -11.47 19.18
C GLY A 108 -20.86 -11.16 20.01
N ASN A 109 -20.70 -11.85 21.15
CA ASN A 109 -19.45 -11.80 21.91
C ASN A 109 -18.34 -12.49 21.10
N ARG A 110 -17.21 -11.80 20.90
CA ARG A 110 -16.14 -12.20 19.99
C ARG A 110 -14.76 -12.17 20.65
N THR A 111 -13.81 -12.81 19.99
CA THR A 111 -12.38 -12.70 20.32
C THR A 111 -11.64 -12.12 19.12
N LEU A 112 -10.97 -11.00 19.33
CA LEU A 112 -9.99 -10.47 18.37
C LEU A 112 -8.68 -11.25 18.55
N ALA A 113 -8.39 -12.14 17.63
CA ALA A 113 -7.18 -12.94 17.65
C ALA A 113 -5.93 -12.09 17.41
N ASN A 114 -4.76 -12.68 17.60
CA ASN A 114 -3.52 -12.09 17.18
C ASN A 114 -3.53 -11.87 15.66
N PRO A 115 -3.12 -10.69 15.17
CA PRO A 115 -3.07 -10.46 13.74
C PRO A 115 -2.04 -11.36 13.07
N THR A 116 -2.29 -11.71 11.81
CA THR A 116 -1.33 -12.39 10.94
C THR A 116 -0.59 -11.36 10.07
N ASN A 117 0.59 -11.72 9.56
CA ASN A 117 1.37 -10.92 8.61
C ASN A 117 1.68 -9.48 9.07
N ALA A 118 1.78 -9.27 10.38
CA ALA A 118 2.08 -7.96 10.95
C ALA A 118 3.52 -7.54 10.63
N THR A 119 3.68 -6.34 10.05
CA THR A 119 4.98 -5.77 9.71
C THR A 119 5.37 -4.72 10.76
N VAL A 120 6.60 -4.78 11.28
CA VAL A 120 7.12 -3.81 12.26
C VAL A 120 7.08 -2.39 11.68
N GLY A 121 6.54 -1.44 12.46
CA GLY A 121 6.31 -0.05 12.03
C GLY A 121 4.97 0.18 11.35
N GLN A 122 4.21 -0.87 11.01
CA GLN A 122 2.85 -0.73 10.52
C GLN A 122 1.96 -0.08 11.57
N SER A 123 1.11 0.85 11.16
CA SER A 123 0.16 1.53 12.03
C SER A 123 -1.17 1.74 11.32
N GLY A 124 -2.25 1.80 12.09
CA GLY A 124 -3.58 1.95 11.55
C GLY A 124 -4.65 2.01 12.61
N VAL A 125 -5.89 1.77 12.19
CA VAL A 125 -7.04 1.76 13.07
C VAL A 125 -7.92 0.54 12.81
N LEU A 126 -8.57 0.06 13.87
CA LEU A 126 -9.62 -0.95 13.80
C LEU A 126 -10.91 -0.33 14.37
N TYR A 127 -11.90 -0.15 13.51
CA TYR A 127 -13.25 0.25 13.89
C TYR A 127 -14.03 -0.98 14.35
N ILE A 128 -14.57 -0.92 15.57
CA ILE A 128 -15.37 -1.98 16.18
C ILE A 128 -16.77 -1.44 16.37
N VAL A 129 -17.72 -2.01 15.66
CA VAL A 129 -19.11 -1.55 15.64
C VAL A 129 -19.99 -2.54 16.39
N GLN A 130 -20.81 -2.06 17.30
CA GLN A 130 -21.89 -2.84 17.89
C GLN A 130 -22.99 -3.11 16.85
N ASP A 131 -23.59 -4.27 16.86
CA ASP A 131 -24.79 -4.51 16.06
C ASP A 131 -26.04 -3.75 16.58
N GLY A 132 -27.17 -3.91 15.92
CA GLY A 132 -28.43 -3.29 16.33
C GLY A 132 -28.97 -3.75 17.70
N THR A 133 -28.38 -4.77 18.30
CA THR A 133 -28.70 -5.25 19.65
C THR A 133 -27.81 -4.60 20.71
N GLY A 134 -26.52 -4.39 20.38
CA GLY A 134 -25.53 -3.89 21.33
C GLY A 134 -25.09 -4.92 22.38
N SER A 135 -24.36 -4.45 23.38
CA SER A 135 -23.86 -5.25 24.51
C SER A 135 -22.92 -6.40 24.11
N ARG A 136 -22.27 -6.28 22.94
CA ARG A 136 -21.27 -7.25 22.49
C ARG A 136 -19.94 -6.98 23.17
N THR A 137 -19.27 -8.05 23.57
CA THR A 137 -17.94 -8.00 24.20
C THR A 137 -16.88 -8.47 23.23
N LEU A 138 -15.65 -7.97 23.41
CA LEU A 138 -14.50 -8.36 22.62
C LEU A 138 -13.34 -8.76 23.54
N GLY A 139 -13.01 -10.05 23.57
CA GLY A 139 -11.74 -10.51 24.11
C GLY A 139 -10.62 -10.18 23.14
N VAL A 140 -9.38 -10.09 23.62
CA VAL A 140 -8.21 -9.79 22.77
C VAL A 140 -7.13 -10.84 22.93
N GLY A 141 -6.44 -11.13 21.84
CA GLY A 141 -5.30 -12.04 21.81
C GLY A 141 -4.05 -11.44 22.49
N THR A 142 -3.08 -12.27 22.75
CA THR A 142 -1.89 -11.94 23.55
C THR A 142 -0.93 -10.96 22.89
N HIS A 143 -1.04 -10.74 21.58
CA HIS A 143 -0.21 -9.75 20.87
C HIS A 143 -0.71 -8.31 21.02
N TRP A 144 -1.95 -8.11 21.47
CA TRP A 144 -2.54 -6.80 21.68
C TRP A 144 -2.15 -6.26 23.06
N HIS A 145 -1.44 -5.16 23.07
CA HIS A 145 -0.96 -4.51 24.30
C HIS A 145 -1.65 -3.17 24.47
N PHE A 146 -2.47 -3.06 25.51
CA PHE A 146 -3.17 -1.84 25.88
C PHE A 146 -2.51 -1.17 27.09
N PRO A 147 -2.79 0.12 27.35
CA PRO A 147 -2.30 0.82 28.54
C PRO A 147 -2.58 0.05 29.83
N ALA A 148 -1.62 0.02 30.72
CA ALA A 148 -1.66 -0.72 31.98
C ALA A 148 -1.94 -2.23 31.83
N GLY A 149 -1.78 -2.81 30.64
CA GLY A 149 -2.02 -4.23 30.37
C GLY A 149 -3.49 -4.65 30.43
N THR A 150 -4.42 -3.68 30.37
CA THR A 150 -5.87 -3.95 30.52
C THR A 150 -6.57 -3.69 29.19
N ALA A 151 -7.22 -4.73 28.67
CA ALA A 151 -8.06 -4.58 27.48
C ALA A 151 -9.25 -3.64 27.76
N PRO A 152 -9.61 -2.76 26.83
CA PRO A 152 -10.74 -1.85 27.03
C PRO A 152 -12.08 -2.59 27.05
N THR A 153 -13.02 -2.11 27.87
CA THR A 153 -14.40 -2.53 27.79
C THR A 153 -15.09 -1.71 26.72
N LEU A 154 -15.67 -2.38 25.71
CA LEU A 154 -16.35 -1.71 24.62
C LEU A 154 -17.62 -0.99 25.08
N THR A 155 -18.00 0.04 24.34
CA THR A 155 -19.31 0.69 24.48
C THR A 155 -20.43 -0.29 24.17
N THR A 156 -21.44 -0.36 25.05
CA THR A 156 -22.50 -1.37 24.97
C THR A 156 -23.74 -0.93 24.18
N THR A 157 -23.84 0.35 23.84
CA THR A 157 -24.96 0.91 23.08
C THR A 157 -25.03 0.29 21.68
N ALA A 158 -26.24 -0.05 21.24
CA ALA A 158 -26.47 -0.52 19.88
C ALA A 158 -25.92 0.48 18.84
N ASN A 159 -25.27 -0.04 17.79
CA ASN A 159 -24.62 0.72 16.73
C ASN A 159 -23.49 1.66 17.20
N ALA A 160 -23.04 1.56 18.44
CA ALA A 160 -21.88 2.33 18.91
C ALA A 160 -20.60 1.92 18.15
N VAL A 161 -19.71 2.87 17.98
CA VAL A 161 -18.41 2.66 17.33
C VAL A 161 -17.31 2.94 18.32
N ASP A 162 -16.45 1.95 18.52
CA ASP A 162 -15.18 2.09 19.23
C ASP A 162 -14.03 1.96 18.24
N VAL A 163 -12.90 2.61 18.51
CA VAL A 163 -11.75 2.61 17.62
C VAL A 163 -10.50 2.18 18.39
N PHE A 164 -9.82 1.15 17.90
CA PHE A 164 -8.46 0.82 18.37
C PHE A 164 -7.45 1.41 17.40
N ALA A 165 -6.75 2.46 17.82
CA ALA A 165 -5.57 2.95 17.11
C ALA A 165 -4.38 2.08 17.49
N PHE A 166 -3.61 1.59 16.52
CA PHE A 166 -2.54 0.64 16.79
C PHE A 166 -1.23 0.95 16.05
N SER A 167 -0.13 0.40 16.60
CA SER A 167 1.17 0.33 15.96
C SER A 167 1.86 -0.99 16.27
N VAL A 168 2.47 -1.61 15.26
CA VAL A 168 3.21 -2.86 15.38
C VAL A 168 4.64 -2.60 15.84
N ARG A 169 4.96 -2.97 17.09
CA ARG A 169 6.30 -2.84 17.67
C ARG A 169 7.20 -4.03 17.33
N SER A 170 6.63 -5.23 17.27
CA SER A 170 7.31 -6.47 16.88
C SER A 170 6.30 -7.44 16.30
N SER A 171 6.73 -8.56 15.72
CA SER A 171 5.84 -9.60 15.16
C SER A 171 4.83 -10.17 16.16
N THR A 172 5.06 -9.99 17.46
CA THR A 172 4.20 -10.47 18.57
C THR A 172 3.72 -9.33 19.48
N SER A 173 3.88 -8.08 19.07
CA SER A 173 3.52 -6.92 19.91
C SER A 173 2.89 -5.82 19.06
N VAL A 174 1.58 -5.68 19.20
CA VAL A 174 0.76 -4.60 18.65
C VAL A 174 0.34 -3.71 19.80
N VAL A 175 0.92 -2.52 19.89
CA VAL A 175 0.53 -1.53 20.89
C VAL A 175 -0.72 -0.84 20.41
N ALA A 176 -1.77 -0.83 21.21
CA ALA A 176 -3.06 -0.27 20.86
C ALA A 176 -3.60 0.65 21.97
N ASN A 177 -4.39 1.62 21.55
CA ASN A 177 -5.17 2.47 22.43
C ASN A 177 -6.62 2.54 21.94
N ALA A 178 -7.58 2.55 22.85
CA ALA A 178 -9.00 2.60 22.52
C ALA A 178 -9.55 4.02 22.66
N ILE A 179 -10.34 4.42 21.68
CA ILE A 179 -11.19 5.60 21.68
C ILE A 179 -12.63 5.06 21.65
N LEU A 180 -13.36 5.28 22.74
CA LEU A 180 -14.67 4.67 22.92
C LEU A 180 -15.80 5.63 22.57
N ASP A 181 -16.94 5.07 22.15
CA ASP A 181 -18.19 5.80 21.90
C ASP A 181 -18.03 6.98 20.91
N VAL A 182 -17.38 6.72 19.78
CA VAL A 182 -17.17 7.74 18.76
C VAL A 182 -18.51 8.10 18.10
N LYS A 183 -18.91 9.36 18.30
CA LYS A 183 -20.21 9.89 17.83
C LYS A 183 -20.04 11.19 17.06
N VAL A 184 -21.03 11.48 16.21
CA VAL A 184 -21.17 12.82 15.65
C VAL A 184 -21.49 13.79 16.79
N THR A 185 -20.75 14.86 16.88
CA THR A 185 -21.06 15.96 17.82
C THR A 185 -22.35 16.63 17.35
N ALA A 186 -23.36 16.64 18.19
CA ALA A 186 -24.65 17.30 17.91
C ALA A 186 -24.53 18.83 18.06
#